data_23ad3c1f6920406834e810a4ba93b10c
#
_entry.id   23ad3c1f6920406834e810a4ba93b10c
#
_cell.length_a   1.000
_cell.length_b   1.000
_cell.length_c   1.000
_cell.angle_alpha   90.00
_cell.angle_beta   90.00
_cell.angle_gamma   90.00
#
_symmetry.space_group_name_H-M   'P 1'
#
loop_
_entity.id
_entity.type
_entity.pdbx_description
1 polymer ?
#
loop_
_entity_poly.entity_id
_entity_poly.type
_entity_poly.pdbx_seq_one_letter_code
_entity_poly.pdbx_strand_id
1 'polypeptide(L)'
;MKYRAYRNTDLRVSEVGLGLWTVSTGWWGDFSDEQAVALMQKAFDLGITLYDAADTYGNGRSEELISKAFRNLRDQIVVATKIGYDFVHHGNERRGQREIPQDFSPDA
;
A
#
# COMPACT_ATOMS: atom_id res chain seq x y z
N MET A 1 -6.20 -5.96 19.58
CA MET A 1 -5.85 -4.76 18.76
C MET A 1 -6.64 -3.57 19.28
N LYS A 2 -6.01 -2.43 19.44
CA LYS A 2 -6.69 -1.17 19.75
C LYS A 2 -6.92 -0.37 18.48
N TYR A 3 -7.98 0.43 18.47
CA TYR A 3 -8.39 1.26 17.33
C TYR A 3 -8.50 2.71 17.75
N ARG A 4 -8.16 3.62 16.82
CA ARG A 4 -8.27 5.06 17.02
C ARG A 4 -9.09 5.69 15.91
N ALA A 5 -9.87 6.69 16.27
CA ALA A 5 -10.57 7.53 15.30
C ALA A 5 -9.68 8.70 14.88
N TYR A 6 -9.67 8.99 13.58
CA TYR A 6 -9.14 10.27 13.12
C TYR A 6 -10.03 11.40 13.61
N ARG A 7 -9.38 12.43 14.17
CA ARG A 7 -10.08 13.56 14.76
C ARG A 7 -11.09 14.19 13.78
N ASN A 8 -12.32 14.40 14.24
CA ASN A 8 -13.41 14.98 13.46
C ASN A 8 -13.84 14.17 12.22
N THR A 9 -13.62 12.87 12.23
CA THR A 9 -14.07 11.97 11.15
C THR A 9 -14.65 10.68 11.74
N ASP A 10 -15.37 9.93 10.92
CA ASP A 10 -15.86 8.59 11.24
C ASP A 10 -14.80 7.50 10.97
N LEU A 11 -13.62 7.90 10.48
CA LEU A 11 -12.57 6.98 10.10
C LEU A 11 -11.88 6.40 11.34
N ARG A 12 -11.98 5.08 11.50
CA ARG A 12 -11.28 4.33 12.55
C ARG A 12 -10.22 3.43 11.94
N VAL A 13 -9.06 3.42 12.56
CA VAL A 13 -7.92 2.59 12.15
C VAL A 13 -7.36 1.82 13.35
N SER A 14 -6.76 0.67 13.07
CA SER A 14 -5.94 -0.01 14.07
C SER A 14 -4.73 0.85 14.47
N GLU A 15 -4.32 0.78 15.74
CA GLU A 15 -3.13 1.52 16.22
C GLU A 15 -1.85 1.06 15.51
N VAL A 16 -1.81 -0.18 15.04
CA VAL A 16 -0.73 -0.75 14.24
C VAL A 16 -1.18 -0.77 12.79
N GLY A 17 -0.37 -0.22 11.90
CA GLY A 17 -0.55 -0.31 10.47
C GLY A 17 0.49 -1.23 9.83
N LEU A 18 0.18 -1.78 8.67
CA LEU A 18 1.12 -2.56 7.86
C LEU A 18 1.61 -1.71 6.69
N GLY A 19 2.91 -1.43 6.67
CA GLY A 19 3.57 -0.80 5.53
C GLY A 19 3.91 -1.82 4.45
N LEU A 20 3.59 -1.50 3.20
CA LEU A 20 3.75 -2.42 2.07
C LEU A 20 5.02 -2.21 1.26
N TRP A 21 5.85 -1.26 1.66
CA TRP A 21 7.12 -1.00 0.98
C TRP A 21 8.00 -2.25 0.90
N THR A 22 8.16 -2.96 2.00
CA THR A 22 9.03 -4.15 2.10
C THR A 22 8.62 -5.24 1.11
N VAL A 23 7.33 -5.59 1.09
CA VAL A 23 6.82 -6.69 0.25
C VAL A 23 6.67 -6.30 -1.23
N SER A 24 6.73 -5.00 -1.53
CA SER A 24 6.47 -4.49 -2.89
C SER A 24 7.75 -4.13 -3.65
N THR A 25 8.83 -3.74 -2.98
CA THR A 25 10.01 -3.17 -3.63
C THR A 25 11.15 -4.17 -3.84
N GLY A 26 11.22 -5.22 -3.05
CA GLY A 26 12.33 -6.18 -3.09
C GLY A 26 13.64 -5.69 -2.46
N TRP A 27 13.65 -4.55 -1.77
CA TRP A 27 14.85 -4.02 -1.12
C TRP A 27 15.29 -4.86 0.10
N TRP A 28 14.34 -5.49 0.77
CA TRP A 28 14.56 -6.31 1.96
C TRP A 28 14.31 -7.80 1.71
N GLY A 29 14.40 -8.22 0.48
CA GLY A 29 14.16 -9.57 0.02
C GLY A 29 13.03 -9.62 -1.00
N ASP A 30 12.97 -10.73 -1.72
CA ASP A 30 11.96 -10.95 -2.74
C ASP A 30 10.76 -11.69 -2.13
N PHE A 31 9.59 -11.10 -2.32
CA PHE A 31 8.32 -11.68 -1.90
C PHE A 31 7.47 -11.97 -3.13
N SER A 32 6.94 -13.18 -3.24
CA SER A 32 5.94 -13.46 -4.26
C SER A 32 4.63 -12.73 -3.92
N ASP A 33 3.75 -12.57 -4.90
CA ASP A 33 2.43 -12.00 -4.66
C ASP A 33 1.65 -12.83 -3.64
N GLU A 34 1.76 -14.16 -3.71
CA GLU A 34 1.10 -15.08 -2.78
C GLU A 34 1.60 -14.89 -1.35
N GLN A 35 2.90 -14.74 -1.15
CA GLN A 35 3.49 -14.49 0.17
C GLN A 35 3.04 -13.13 0.73
N ALA A 36 3.05 -12.09 -0.11
CA ALA A 36 2.61 -10.75 0.29
C ALA A 36 1.12 -10.73 0.66
N VAL A 37 0.28 -11.35 -0.16
CA VAL A 37 -1.17 -11.47 0.10
C VAL A 37 -1.43 -12.25 1.39
N ALA A 38 -0.76 -13.39 1.60
CA ALA A 38 -0.91 -14.18 2.82
C ALA A 38 -0.50 -13.38 4.08
N LEU A 39 0.58 -12.60 3.99
CA LEU A 39 1.01 -11.72 5.08
C LEU A 39 -0.05 -10.67 5.40
N MET A 40 -0.60 -10.02 4.39
CA MET A 40 -1.64 -8.99 4.54
C MET A 40 -2.93 -9.58 5.13
N GLN A 41 -3.36 -10.74 4.67
CA GLN A 41 -4.53 -11.44 5.20
C GLN A 41 -4.30 -11.87 6.65
N LYS A 42 -3.10 -12.35 6.98
CA LYS A 42 -2.74 -12.67 8.36
C LYS A 42 -2.75 -11.43 9.27
N ALA A 43 -2.25 -10.31 8.78
CA ALA A 43 -2.31 -9.05 9.50
C ALA A 43 -3.76 -8.62 9.77
N PHE A 44 -4.65 -8.78 8.79
CA PHE A 44 -6.07 -8.51 8.94
C PHE A 44 -6.72 -9.41 9.98
N ASP A 45 -6.43 -10.72 9.98
CA ASP A 45 -6.92 -11.67 10.98
C ASP A 45 -6.49 -11.31 12.41
N LEU A 46 -5.34 -10.65 12.54
CA LEU A 46 -4.83 -10.13 13.82
C LEU A 46 -5.42 -8.76 14.20
N GLY A 47 -6.28 -8.21 13.37
CA GLY A 47 -7.00 -6.96 13.63
C GLY A 47 -6.36 -5.71 13.03
N ILE A 48 -5.33 -5.83 12.19
CA ILE A 48 -4.75 -4.68 11.47
C ILE A 48 -5.69 -4.29 10.35
N THR A 49 -6.12 -3.02 10.35
CA THR A 49 -7.02 -2.47 9.33
C THR A 49 -6.38 -1.35 8.51
N LEU A 50 -5.22 -0.83 8.92
CA LEU A 50 -4.51 0.24 8.22
C LEU A 50 -3.37 -0.33 7.38
N TYR A 51 -3.38 -0.04 6.07
CA TYR A 51 -2.35 -0.47 5.11
C TYR A 51 -1.76 0.75 4.42
N ASP A 52 -0.44 0.94 4.57
CA ASP A 52 0.28 2.06 3.97
C ASP A 52 0.96 1.61 2.67
N ALA A 53 0.54 2.20 1.58
CA ALA A 53 1.01 1.98 0.23
C ALA A 53 1.56 3.27 -0.39
N ALA A 54 2.06 3.19 -1.59
CA ALA A 54 2.36 4.31 -2.45
C ALA A 54 2.31 3.88 -3.92
N ASP A 55 2.07 4.86 -4.78
CA ASP A 55 2.15 4.69 -6.22
C ASP A 55 3.50 4.11 -6.68
N THR A 56 4.60 4.57 -6.04
CA THR A 56 5.96 4.13 -6.36
C THR A 56 6.44 2.87 -5.62
N TYR A 57 5.68 2.32 -4.69
CA TYR A 57 6.09 1.08 -4.02
C TYR A 57 5.95 -0.11 -4.98
N GLY A 58 7.07 -0.43 -5.64
CA GLY A 58 7.10 -1.40 -6.72
C GLY A 58 6.37 -0.90 -7.98
N ASN A 59 6.27 0.43 -8.15
CA ASN A 59 5.59 1.07 -9.29
C ASN A 59 4.18 0.49 -9.52
N GLY A 60 3.30 0.71 -8.54
CA GLY A 60 1.92 0.25 -8.52
C GLY A 60 1.70 -1.10 -7.84
N ARG A 61 2.76 -1.87 -7.57
CA ARG A 61 2.61 -3.22 -7.02
C ARG A 61 1.94 -3.25 -5.65
N SER A 62 2.26 -2.30 -4.76
CA SER A 62 1.65 -2.28 -3.41
C SER A 62 0.13 -2.12 -3.46
N GLU A 63 -0.37 -1.29 -4.36
CA GLU A 63 -1.81 -1.07 -4.56
C GLU A 63 -2.48 -2.27 -5.22
N GLU A 64 -1.81 -2.91 -6.19
CA GLU A 64 -2.26 -4.17 -6.79
C GLU A 64 -2.37 -5.30 -5.75
N LEU A 65 -1.41 -5.41 -4.85
CA LEU A 65 -1.41 -6.40 -3.76
C LEU A 65 -2.57 -6.18 -2.80
N ILE A 66 -2.89 -4.93 -2.44
CA ILE A 66 -4.08 -4.59 -1.64
C ILE A 66 -5.35 -5.09 -2.34
N SER A 67 -5.48 -4.82 -3.63
CA SER A 67 -6.62 -5.27 -4.42
C SER A 67 -6.77 -6.79 -4.41
N LYS A 68 -5.66 -7.52 -4.54
CA LYS A 68 -5.65 -8.99 -4.50
C LYS A 68 -6.02 -9.53 -3.11
N ALA A 69 -5.44 -8.95 -2.05
CA ALA A 69 -5.65 -9.42 -0.69
C ALA A 69 -7.06 -9.15 -0.17
N PHE A 70 -7.68 -8.03 -0.55
CA PHE A 70 -8.89 -7.51 0.07
C PHE A 70 -10.02 -7.22 -0.90
N ARG A 71 -10.08 -7.92 -2.02
CA ARG A 71 -11.08 -7.69 -3.08
C ARG A 71 -12.51 -7.57 -2.56
N ASN A 72 -12.90 -8.41 -1.60
CA ASN A 72 -14.25 -8.45 -1.02
C ASN A 72 -14.33 -7.81 0.38
N LEU A 73 -13.25 -7.19 0.85
CA LEU A 73 -13.12 -6.63 2.20
C LEU A 73 -12.72 -5.15 2.18
N ARG A 74 -12.90 -4.48 1.02
CA ARG A 74 -12.42 -3.11 0.82
C ARG A 74 -12.99 -2.11 1.84
N ASP A 75 -14.22 -2.30 2.25
CA ASP A 75 -14.92 -1.49 3.25
C ASP A 75 -14.47 -1.76 4.70
N GLN A 76 -13.72 -2.84 4.93
CA GLN A 76 -13.21 -3.21 6.26
C GLN A 76 -11.77 -2.79 6.49
N ILE A 77 -11.12 -2.19 5.50
CA ILE A 77 -9.75 -1.71 5.60
C ILE A 77 -9.65 -0.22 5.28
N VAL A 78 -8.60 0.40 5.80
CA VAL A 78 -8.21 1.76 5.47
C VAL A 78 -6.88 1.73 4.73
N VAL A 79 -6.85 2.37 3.58
CA VAL A 79 -5.66 2.45 2.74
C VAL A 79 -5.14 3.88 2.77
N ALA A 80 -3.89 4.04 3.19
CA ALA A 80 -3.13 5.24 2.97
C ALA A 80 -2.24 5.02 1.75
N THR A 81 -2.27 5.93 0.78
CA THR A 81 -1.41 5.88 -0.39
C THR A 81 -0.96 7.27 -0.78
N LYS A 82 -0.16 7.38 -1.82
CA LYS A 82 0.50 8.60 -2.26
C LYS A 82 0.30 8.78 -3.76
N ILE A 83 0.45 10.00 -4.22
CA ILE A 83 0.35 10.34 -5.65
C ILE A 83 1.45 11.32 -6.01
N GLY A 84 1.76 11.43 -7.30
CA GLY A 84 2.55 12.51 -7.85
C GLY A 84 3.78 12.08 -8.64
N TYR A 85 4.27 10.87 -8.48
CA TYR A 85 5.40 10.40 -9.28
C TYR A 85 4.95 9.82 -10.62
N ASP A 86 5.57 10.27 -11.70
CA ASP A 86 5.33 9.74 -13.04
C ASP A 86 6.14 8.45 -13.26
N PHE A 87 5.77 7.39 -12.57
CA PHE A 87 6.41 6.09 -12.74
C PHE A 87 5.99 5.37 -14.03
N VAL A 88 4.92 5.81 -14.68
CA VAL A 88 4.44 5.24 -15.93
C VAL A 88 5.43 5.49 -17.06
N HIS A 89 5.96 6.73 -17.14
CA HIS A 89 6.92 7.12 -18.17
C HIS A 89 8.38 6.97 -17.74
N HIS A 90 8.65 7.04 -16.44
CA HIS A 90 10.01 7.12 -15.89
C HIS A 90 10.40 5.95 -14.98
N GLY A 91 9.46 5.12 -14.55
CA GLY A 91 9.69 3.99 -13.66
C GLY A 91 9.91 2.69 -14.42
N ASN A 92 11.15 2.31 -14.65
CA ASN A 92 11.46 1.08 -15.41
C ASN A 92 11.56 -0.16 -14.54
N GLU A 93 11.55 -0.03 -13.21
CA GLU A 93 11.76 -1.12 -12.29
C GLU A 93 10.68 -1.16 -11.21
N ARG A 94 10.10 -2.32 -10.96
CA ARG A 94 9.16 -2.51 -9.85
C ARG A 94 9.79 -2.28 -8.47
N ARG A 95 11.11 -2.27 -8.38
CA ARG A 95 11.86 -1.91 -7.19
C ARG A 95 11.93 -0.40 -6.94
N GLY A 96 11.33 0.40 -7.84
CA GLY A 96 11.44 1.86 -7.88
C GLY A 96 11.35 2.52 -6.52
N GLN A 97 12.39 3.25 -6.21
CA GLN A 97 12.56 4.16 -5.08
C GLN A 97 13.55 5.28 -5.48
N ARG A 98 13.74 5.49 -6.77
CA ARG A 98 14.53 6.63 -7.25
C ARG A 98 13.64 7.85 -7.32
N GLU A 99 14.24 9.01 -7.09
CA GLU A 99 13.59 10.25 -7.47
C GLU A 99 13.33 10.23 -8.97
N ILE A 100 12.07 10.34 -9.32
CA ILE A 100 11.58 10.46 -10.69
C ILE A 100 10.76 11.74 -10.79
N PRO A 101 10.52 12.27 -11.99
CA PRO A 101 9.69 13.44 -12.14
C PRO A 101 8.33 13.29 -11.48
N GLN A 102 7.84 14.39 -10.94
CA GLN A 102 6.52 14.46 -10.33
C GLN A 102 5.59 15.25 -11.28
N ASP A 103 4.38 14.76 -11.40
CA ASP A 103 3.33 15.41 -12.16
C ASP A 103 2.04 15.43 -11.33
N PHE A 104 1.59 16.62 -11.01
CA PHE A 104 0.35 16.89 -10.29
C PHE A 104 -0.67 17.63 -11.17
N SER A 105 -0.47 17.62 -12.48
CA SER A 105 -1.43 18.21 -13.42
C SER A 105 -2.74 17.41 -13.43
N PRO A 106 -3.85 18.03 -13.84
CA PRO A 106 -5.13 17.32 -13.97
C PRO A 106 -5.11 16.15 -14.95
N ASP A 107 -4.15 16.16 -15.88
CA ASP A 107 -4.00 15.16 -16.94
C ASP A 107 -3.06 14.01 -16.56
N ALA A 108 -2.47 14.07 -15.35
CA ALA A 108 -1.55 13.06 -14.86
C ALA A 108 -2.26 11.73 -14.51
#